data_8754ac4585cd9f809a5d458169f7a7fa
#
_entry.id   8754ac4585cd9f809a5d458169f7a7fa
#
_cell.length_a   1.000
_cell.length_b   1.000
_cell.length_c   1.000
_cell.angle_alpha   90.00
_cell.angle_beta   90.00
_cell.angle_gamma   90.00
#
_symmetry.space_group_name_H-M   'P 1'
#
loop_
_entity.id
_entity.type
_entity.pdbx_description
1 polymer ?
#
loop_
_entity_poly.entity_id
_entity_poly.type
_entity_poly.pdbx_seq_one_letter_code
_entity_poly.pdbx_strand_id
1 'polypeptide(L)'
;LDVLFALVLLFSLFMTVSTLAQRENGVAGLRFGVIRSKSMEASELYVGDVVFVNREDQYDVGDVIVFYRAVAQYKNAFSAELVKDCPVWVHEVVAVSTDAEGRRTYLTKGTSNVFDDGYYVPQDFVLGKATPLPAFLNKTVGFVGSKAGIISLIICPCAAMTIYLVWELVI
;
A
#
# COMPACT_ATOMS: atom_id res chain seq x y z
N LEU A 1 -31.81 -12.23 -9.41
CA LEU A 1 -31.36 -12.35 -8.02
C LEU A 1 -29.93 -12.90 -7.96
N ASP A 2 -29.67 -13.97 -8.73
CA ASP A 2 -28.38 -14.70 -8.72
C ASP A 2 -27.20 -13.86 -9.14
N VAL A 3 -27.35 -13.00 -10.16
CA VAL A 3 -26.28 -12.11 -10.64
C VAL A 3 -25.90 -11.07 -9.57
N LEU A 4 -26.89 -10.50 -8.88
CA LEU A 4 -26.62 -9.52 -7.83
C LEU A 4 -25.96 -10.16 -6.62
N PHE A 5 -26.41 -11.36 -6.24
CA PHE A 5 -25.80 -12.13 -5.16
C PHE A 5 -24.34 -12.48 -5.49
N ALA A 6 -24.06 -12.90 -6.74
CA ALA A 6 -22.70 -13.15 -7.21
C ALA A 6 -21.81 -11.90 -7.15
N LEU A 7 -22.33 -10.73 -7.54
CA LEU A 7 -21.60 -9.45 -7.45
C LEU A 7 -21.28 -9.07 -6.00
N VAL A 8 -22.24 -9.24 -5.08
CA VAL A 8 -22.02 -8.97 -3.65
C VAL A 8 -20.98 -9.92 -3.07
N LEU A 9 -21.00 -11.19 -3.43
CA LEU A 9 -19.99 -12.17 -2.99
C LEU A 9 -18.61 -11.82 -3.54
N LEU A 10 -18.49 -11.49 -4.83
CA LEU A 10 -17.22 -11.07 -5.45
C LEU A 10 -16.67 -9.80 -4.79
N PHE A 11 -17.53 -8.83 -4.51
CA PHE A 11 -17.14 -7.61 -3.82
C PHE A 11 -16.69 -7.89 -2.37
N SER A 12 -17.42 -8.71 -1.64
CA SER A 12 -17.04 -9.12 -0.28
C SER A 12 -15.70 -9.85 -0.26
N LEU A 13 -15.48 -10.77 -1.22
CA LEU A 13 -14.21 -11.46 -1.40
C LEU A 13 -13.09 -10.47 -1.71
N PHE A 14 -13.32 -9.53 -2.63
CA PHE A 14 -12.35 -8.47 -2.97
C PHE A 14 -11.99 -7.63 -1.75
N MET A 15 -12.97 -7.17 -0.95
CA MET A 15 -12.72 -6.40 0.26
C MET A 15 -11.95 -7.21 1.30
N THR A 16 -12.27 -8.49 1.47
CA THR A 16 -11.56 -9.39 2.38
C THR A 16 -10.10 -9.57 1.95
N VAL A 17 -9.87 -9.87 0.67
CA VAL A 17 -8.52 -10.02 0.10
C VAL A 17 -7.74 -8.71 0.23
N SER A 18 -8.35 -7.57 -0.06
CA SER A 18 -7.71 -6.25 0.08
C SER A 18 -7.30 -5.94 1.52
N THR A 19 -8.14 -6.29 2.49
CA THR A 19 -7.84 -6.12 3.91
C THR A 19 -6.71 -7.05 4.37
N LEU A 20 -6.70 -8.29 3.90
CA LEU A 20 -5.65 -9.26 4.21
C LEU A 20 -4.32 -8.90 3.55
N ALA A 21 -4.36 -8.34 2.33
CA ALA A 21 -3.17 -7.90 1.61
C ALA A 21 -2.46 -6.71 2.28
N GLN A 22 -3.16 -5.92 3.08
CA GLN A 22 -2.60 -4.83 3.87
C GLN A 22 -1.93 -5.29 5.18
N ARG A 23 -2.06 -6.57 5.55
CA ARG A 23 -1.35 -7.12 6.71
C ARG A 23 0.13 -7.38 6.38
N GLU A 24 0.98 -7.37 7.40
CA GLU A 24 2.44 -7.51 7.30
C GLU A 24 2.91 -8.73 6.46
N ASN A 25 2.11 -9.80 6.43
CA ASN A 25 2.45 -11.02 5.70
C ASN A 25 1.86 -11.08 4.28
N GLY A 26 1.03 -10.10 3.89
CA GLY A 26 0.34 -10.11 2.60
C GLY A 26 -0.60 -11.31 2.41
N VAL A 27 -1.06 -11.53 1.17
CA VAL A 27 -1.80 -12.73 0.76
C VAL A 27 -0.89 -13.55 -0.15
N ALA A 28 -0.65 -14.80 0.20
CA ALA A 28 0.21 -15.72 -0.56
C ALA A 28 1.63 -15.15 -0.84
N GLY A 29 2.19 -14.37 0.11
CA GLY A 29 3.48 -13.73 -0.05
C GLY A 29 3.47 -12.41 -0.86
N LEU A 30 2.31 -12.03 -1.41
CA LEU A 30 2.13 -10.76 -2.11
C LEU A 30 1.86 -9.65 -1.10
N ARG A 31 2.64 -8.58 -1.15
CA ARG A 31 2.47 -7.39 -0.31
C ARG A 31 2.08 -6.21 -1.17
N PHE A 32 1.14 -5.42 -0.67
CA PHE A 32 0.72 -4.19 -1.32
C PHE A 32 0.87 -3.03 -0.35
N GLY A 33 1.33 -1.91 -0.86
CA GLY A 33 1.38 -0.63 -0.15
C GLY A 33 0.44 0.38 -0.80
N VAL A 34 -0.05 1.34 -0.03
CA VAL A 34 -0.82 2.48 -0.55
C VAL A 34 -0.04 3.76 -0.29
N ILE A 35 0.16 4.57 -1.32
CA ILE A 35 0.82 5.86 -1.20
C ILE A 35 -0.09 6.81 -0.42
N ARG A 36 0.41 7.35 0.69
CA ARG A 36 -0.37 8.20 1.61
C ARG A 36 0.06 9.66 1.64
N SER A 37 1.16 10.00 0.99
CA SER A 37 1.71 11.36 0.98
C SER A 37 2.13 11.79 -0.42
N LYS A 38 2.32 13.09 -0.60
CA LYS A 38 2.77 13.69 -1.87
C LYS A 38 4.28 13.62 -2.08
N SER A 39 5.02 13.01 -1.16
CA SER A 39 6.49 12.98 -1.20
C SER A 39 7.07 12.28 -2.43
N MET A 40 6.25 11.48 -3.13
CA MET A 40 6.65 10.69 -4.30
C MET A 40 6.00 11.14 -5.62
N GLU A 41 5.32 12.30 -5.65
CA GLU A 41 4.63 12.79 -6.86
C GLU A 41 5.59 13.02 -8.05
N ALA A 42 6.85 13.41 -7.78
CA ALA A 42 7.83 13.60 -8.86
C ALA A 42 8.24 12.28 -9.57
N SER A 43 7.98 11.13 -8.94
CA SER A 43 8.12 9.79 -9.54
C SER A 43 6.77 9.24 -10.05
N GLU A 44 5.78 10.10 -10.27
CA GLU A 44 4.44 9.71 -10.74
C GLU A 44 3.70 8.72 -9.80
N LEU A 45 4.06 8.72 -8.51
CA LEU A 45 3.37 7.98 -7.47
C LEU A 45 2.50 8.94 -6.66
N TYR A 46 1.20 8.89 -6.89
CA TYR A 46 0.22 9.81 -6.31
C TYR A 46 -0.46 9.23 -5.07
N VAL A 47 -1.00 10.11 -4.25
CA VAL A 47 -1.78 9.70 -3.07
C VAL A 47 -2.97 8.84 -3.50
N GLY A 48 -3.06 7.64 -2.93
CA GLY A 48 -4.09 6.64 -3.26
C GLY A 48 -3.60 5.55 -4.21
N ASP A 49 -2.45 5.72 -4.86
CA ASP A 49 -1.87 4.69 -5.70
C ASP A 49 -1.47 3.47 -4.87
N VAL A 50 -1.67 2.31 -5.47
CA VAL A 50 -1.26 1.03 -4.91
C VAL A 50 0.04 0.59 -5.57
N VAL A 51 0.99 0.20 -4.73
CA VAL A 51 2.27 -0.36 -5.16
C VAL A 51 2.36 -1.82 -4.73
N PHE A 52 2.94 -2.62 -5.58
CA PHE A 52 3.34 -3.98 -5.25
C PHE A 52 4.70 -3.94 -4.54
N VAL A 53 4.84 -4.66 -3.43
CA VAL A 53 6.07 -4.68 -2.62
C VAL A 53 6.74 -6.03 -2.78
N ASN A 54 7.86 -6.04 -3.49
CA ASN A 54 8.66 -7.23 -3.72
C ASN A 54 9.93 -7.19 -2.86
N ARG A 55 10.17 -8.25 -2.08
CA ARG A 55 11.37 -8.34 -1.25
C ARG A 55 12.52 -8.81 -2.12
N GLU A 56 13.62 -8.08 -2.05
CA GLU A 56 14.89 -8.38 -2.72
C GLU A 56 16.01 -8.48 -1.67
N ASP A 57 17.09 -9.15 -2.01
CA ASP A 57 18.23 -9.29 -1.12
C ASP A 57 19.01 -7.97 -0.97
N GLN A 58 18.97 -7.12 -1.98
CA GLN A 58 19.69 -5.84 -2.03
C GLN A 58 18.91 -4.83 -2.87
N TYR A 59 19.11 -3.54 -2.55
CA TYR A 59 18.52 -2.41 -3.26
C TYR A 59 19.64 -1.47 -3.69
N ASP A 60 19.45 -0.78 -4.83
CA ASP A 60 20.43 0.15 -5.39
C ASP A 60 19.85 1.57 -5.46
N VAL A 61 20.73 2.54 -5.74
CA VAL A 61 20.34 3.95 -5.93
C VAL A 61 19.35 4.03 -7.09
N GLY A 62 18.23 4.74 -6.86
CA GLY A 62 17.11 4.86 -7.79
C GLY A 62 15.98 3.87 -7.51
N ASP A 63 16.18 2.85 -6.67
CA ASP A 63 15.10 1.97 -6.26
C ASP A 63 14.14 2.69 -5.29
N VAL A 64 12.86 2.53 -5.51
CA VAL A 64 11.84 2.96 -4.55
C VAL A 64 11.59 1.84 -3.57
N ILE A 65 11.86 2.08 -2.29
CA ILE A 65 11.71 1.06 -1.24
C ILE A 65 10.61 1.40 -0.26
N VAL A 66 10.00 0.36 0.27
CA VAL A 66 9.02 0.42 1.36
C VAL A 66 9.72 0.00 2.63
N PHE A 67 9.69 0.83 3.67
CA PHE A 67 10.44 0.56 4.90
C PHE A 67 9.73 1.13 6.12
N TYR A 68 10.12 0.64 7.30
CA TYR A 68 9.65 1.15 8.58
C TYR A 68 10.44 2.40 9.00
N ARG A 69 9.74 3.49 9.32
CA ARG A 69 10.36 4.77 9.72
C ARG A 69 11.12 4.73 11.05
N ALA A 70 10.95 3.74 11.88
CA ALA A 70 11.39 3.69 13.28
C ALA A 70 12.91 3.73 13.55
N VAL A 71 13.69 3.93 12.51
CA VAL A 71 15.16 3.76 12.53
C VAL A 71 15.89 4.66 13.53
N ALA A 72 15.39 5.88 13.78
CA ALA A 72 16.11 6.82 14.66
C ALA A 72 16.02 6.47 16.15
N GLN A 73 14.98 5.75 16.59
CA GLN A 73 14.75 5.41 17.99
C GLN A 73 15.30 4.03 18.38
N TYR A 74 15.52 3.14 17.41
CA TYR A 74 15.77 1.72 17.68
C TYR A 74 17.06 1.20 17.06
N LYS A 75 18.14 1.98 17.17
CA LYS A 75 19.46 1.64 16.60
C LYS A 75 19.99 0.24 16.97
N ASN A 76 19.46 -0.44 18.00
CA ASN A 76 20.03 -1.68 18.54
C ASN A 76 19.02 -2.81 18.82
N ALA A 77 17.74 -2.68 18.49
CA ALA A 77 16.76 -3.72 18.78
C ALA A 77 15.65 -3.78 17.73
N PHE A 78 15.90 -4.52 16.67
CA PHE A 78 14.82 -4.97 15.79
C PHE A 78 14.04 -6.08 16.52
N SER A 79 12.87 -5.75 17.06
CA SER A 79 11.90 -6.76 17.49
C SER A 79 10.64 -6.60 16.66
N ALA A 80 10.08 -7.71 16.20
CA ALA A 80 8.82 -7.72 15.42
C ALA A 80 7.66 -7.03 16.15
N GLU A 81 7.73 -6.93 17.47
CA GLU A 81 6.73 -6.31 18.31
C GLU A 81 6.79 -4.78 18.28
N LEU A 82 8.00 -4.21 18.20
CA LEU A 82 8.23 -2.75 18.10
C LEU A 82 7.87 -2.19 16.71
N VAL A 83 7.82 -3.04 15.70
CA VAL A 83 7.59 -2.64 14.31
C VAL A 83 6.09 -2.54 13.99
N LYS A 84 5.21 -3.20 14.77
CA LYS A 84 3.76 -3.23 14.51
C LYS A 84 3.10 -1.85 14.44
N ASP A 85 3.60 -0.90 15.23
CA ASP A 85 3.04 0.45 15.32
C ASP A 85 3.87 1.50 14.56
N CYS A 86 4.92 1.07 13.84
CA CYS A 86 5.78 1.97 13.12
C CYS A 86 5.15 2.38 11.77
N PRO A 87 5.13 3.67 11.44
CA PRO A 87 4.68 4.10 10.14
C PRO A 87 5.58 3.56 9.04
N VAL A 88 4.95 3.07 7.98
CA VAL A 88 5.62 2.58 6.78
C VAL A 88 5.74 3.74 5.79
N TRP A 89 6.95 3.93 5.26
CA TRP A 89 7.26 4.96 4.27
C TRP A 89 7.66 4.33 2.94
N VAL A 90 7.45 5.10 1.88
CA VAL A 90 7.81 4.73 0.50
C VAL A 90 8.65 5.87 -0.04
N HIS A 91 9.97 5.68 -0.16
CA HIS A 91 10.90 6.68 -0.68
C HIS A 91 11.94 6.03 -1.61
N GLU A 92 12.60 6.86 -2.40
CA GLU A 92 13.67 6.46 -3.31
C GLU A 92 15.00 6.38 -2.58
N VAL A 93 15.82 5.38 -2.89
CA VAL A 93 17.20 5.25 -2.39
C VAL A 93 18.09 6.24 -3.14
N VAL A 94 18.70 7.16 -2.41
CA VAL A 94 19.63 8.17 -2.98
C VAL A 94 21.09 7.87 -2.68
N ALA A 95 21.38 7.06 -1.67
CA ALA A 95 22.73 6.55 -1.40
C ALA A 95 22.67 5.19 -0.69
N VAL A 96 23.67 4.38 -0.92
CA VAL A 96 23.89 3.09 -0.26
C VAL A 96 25.19 3.16 0.53
N SER A 97 25.18 2.66 1.76
CA SER A 97 26.34 2.55 2.63
C SER A 97 26.36 1.19 3.32
N THR A 98 27.38 0.95 4.11
CA THR A 98 27.54 -0.26 4.91
C THR A 98 27.79 0.14 6.35
N ASP A 99 27.09 -0.50 7.30
CA ASP A 99 27.32 -0.26 8.72
C ASP A 99 28.59 -0.95 9.24
N ALA A 100 28.88 -0.78 10.52
CA ALA A 100 30.08 -1.35 11.15
C ALA A 100 30.09 -2.89 11.16
N GLU A 101 28.92 -3.50 11.06
CA GLU A 101 28.72 -4.95 11.00
C GLU A 101 28.72 -5.51 9.56
N GLY A 102 28.97 -4.66 8.55
CA GLY A 102 29.00 -5.05 7.14
C GLY A 102 27.62 -5.18 6.49
N ARG A 103 26.53 -4.74 7.14
CA ARG A 103 25.17 -4.80 6.59
C ARG A 103 24.89 -3.56 5.75
N ARG A 104 24.15 -3.72 4.65
CA ARG A 104 23.74 -2.60 3.79
C ARG A 104 22.77 -1.68 4.53
N THR A 105 22.94 -0.39 4.28
CA THR A 105 22.07 0.68 4.77
C THR A 105 21.76 1.66 3.62
N TYR A 106 20.59 2.27 3.65
CA TYR A 106 20.06 3.07 2.56
C TYR A 106 19.69 4.46 3.04
N LEU A 107 20.27 5.51 2.42
CA LEU A 107 19.76 6.87 2.57
C LEU A 107 18.61 7.04 1.60
N THR A 108 17.46 7.48 2.11
CA THR A 108 16.25 7.61 1.33
C THR A 108 15.77 9.04 1.21
N LYS A 109 14.99 9.32 0.17
CA LYS A 109 14.41 10.64 -0.10
C LYS A 109 13.06 10.48 -0.79
N GLY A 110 12.05 11.21 -0.34
CA GLY A 110 10.86 11.42 -1.14
C GLY A 110 11.20 12.27 -2.37
N THR A 111 10.87 11.81 -3.56
CA THR A 111 11.29 12.45 -4.82
C THR A 111 10.81 13.89 -4.98
N SER A 112 9.70 14.26 -4.32
CA SER A 112 9.21 15.64 -4.26
C SER A 112 9.76 16.43 -3.06
N ASN A 113 10.54 15.82 -2.18
CA ASN A 113 11.14 16.52 -1.03
C ASN A 113 12.40 17.28 -1.44
N VAL A 114 12.71 18.37 -0.75
CA VAL A 114 13.94 19.15 -0.96
C VAL A 114 15.15 18.41 -0.40
N PHE A 115 15.00 17.82 0.79
CA PHE A 115 16.06 17.14 1.53
C PHE A 115 15.81 15.63 1.57
N ASP A 116 16.87 14.86 1.77
CA ASP A 116 16.79 13.45 2.11
C ASP A 116 16.22 13.25 3.54
N ASP A 117 16.02 12.00 3.94
CA ASP A 117 15.42 11.67 5.23
C ASP A 117 16.38 11.87 6.43
N GLY A 118 17.65 12.20 6.18
CA GLY A 118 18.66 12.54 7.21
C GLY A 118 19.18 11.36 8.01
N TYR A 119 18.84 10.13 7.63
CA TYR A 119 19.32 8.90 8.29
C TYR A 119 19.42 7.73 7.31
N TYR A 120 20.27 6.76 7.63
CA TYR A 120 20.37 5.52 6.87
C TYR A 120 19.43 4.46 7.42
N VAL A 121 18.63 3.87 6.54
CA VAL A 121 17.69 2.78 6.82
C VAL A 121 18.46 1.46 6.75
N PRO A 122 18.56 0.66 7.83
CA PRO A 122 19.15 -0.67 7.76
C PRO A 122 18.33 -1.62 6.89
N GLN A 123 19.00 -2.56 6.21
CA GLN A 123 18.38 -3.59 5.38
C GLN A 123 17.22 -4.31 6.06
N ASP A 124 17.33 -4.60 7.36
CA ASP A 124 16.32 -5.33 8.14
C ASP A 124 15.00 -4.57 8.27
N PHE A 125 15.03 -3.24 8.11
CA PHE A 125 13.83 -2.38 8.14
C PHE A 125 13.16 -2.21 6.79
N VAL A 126 13.76 -2.73 5.72
CA VAL A 126 13.18 -2.66 4.38
C VAL A 126 12.23 -3.82 4.17
N LEU A 127 10.99 -3.49 3.84
CA LEU A 127 9.94 -4.46 3.51
C LEU A 127 10.08 -5.00 2.08
N GLY A 128 10.55 -4.15 1.15
CA GLY A 128 10.75 -4.51 -0.23
C GLY A 128 10.81 -3.30 -1.16
N LYS A 129 11.04 -3.58 -2.44
CA LYS A 129 10.99 -2.62 -3.54
C LYS A 129 9.53 -2.36 -3.94
N ALA A 130 9.17 -1.10 -4.06
CA ALA A 130 7.84 -0.68 -4.52
C ALA A 130 7.81 -0.65 -6.05
N THR A 131 6.92 -1.44 -6.63
CA THR A 131 6.61 -1.40 -8.07
C THR A 131 5.20 -0.88 -8.25
N PRO A 132 4.97 0.22 -8.98
CA PRO A 132 3.63 0.73 -9.19
C PRO A 132 2.78 -0.27 -9.98
N LEU A 133 1.50 -0.39 -9.61
CA LEU A 133 0.56 -1.11 -10.45
C LEU A 133 0.35 -0.38 -11.79
N PRO A 134 0.03 -1.10 -12.88
CA PRO A 134 -0.36 -0.47 -14.13
C PRO A 134 -1.44 0.59 -13.90
N ALA A 135 -1.34 1.73 -14.59
CA ALA A 135 -2.18 2.91 -14.36
C ALA A 135 -3.69 2.61 -14.42
N PHE A 136 -4.12 1.68 -15.28
CA PHE A 136 -5.54 1.30 -15.36
C PHE A 136 -6.00 0.57 -14.08
N LEU A 137 -5.15 -0.26 -13.47
CA LEU A 137 -5.46 -0.95 -12.20
C LEU A 137 -5.48 0.05 -11.04
N ASN A 138 -4.50 0.96 -10.97
CA ASN A 138 -4.49 2.00 -9.94
C ASN A 138 -5.74 2.87 -9.99
N LYS A 139 -6.17 3.31 -11.19
CA LYS A 139 -7.41 4.08 -11.37
C LYS A 139 -8.65 3.29 -10.94
N THR A 140 -8.71 2.00 -11.27
CA THR A 140 -9.83 1.13 -10.90
C THR A 140 -9.88 0.93 -9.38
N VAL A 141 -8.76 0.58 -8.75
CA VAL A 141 -8.67 0.42 -7.29
C VAL A 141 -8.98 1.73 -6.57
N GLY A 142 -8.42 2.84 -7.05
CA GLY A 142 -8.69 4.17 -6.52
C GLY A 142 -10.17 4.56 -6.64
N PHE A 143 -10.82 4.26 -7.76
CA PHE A 143 -12.25 4.49 -7.93
C PHE A 143 -13.08 3.65 -6.96
N VAL A 144 -12.83 2.33 -6.88
CA VAL A 144 -13.56 1.43 -5.97
C VAL A 144 -13.44 1.87 -4.51
N GLY A 145 -12.25 2.31 -4.09
CA GLY A 145 -11.99 2.82 -2.73
C GLY A 145 -12.48 4.25 -2.48
N SER A 146 -12.92 4.98 -3.50
CA SER A 146 -13.39 6.35 -3.38
C SER A 146 -14.84 6.42 -2.86
N LYS A 147 -15.22 7.59 -2.32
CA LYS A 147 -16.62 7.85 -1.93
C LYS A 147 -17.59 7.65 -3.11
N ALA A 148 -17.19 8.09 -4.31
CA ALA A 148 -18.00 7.92 -5.53
C ALA A 148 -18.14 6.44 -5.92
N GLY A 149 -17.06 5.66 -5.84
CA GLY A 149 -17.07 4.22 -6.08
C GLY A 149 -17.97 3.48 -5.09
N ILE A 150 -17.85 3.76 -3.80
CA ILE A 150 -18.71 3.16 -2.77
C ILE A 150 -20.19 3.47 -3.01
N ILE A 151 -20.51 4.73 -3.33
CA ILE A 151 -21.89 5.13 -3.62
C ILE A 151 -22.42 4.40 -4.86
N SER A 152 -21.69 4.44 -5.97
CA SER A 152 -22.13 3.86 -7.24
C SER A 152 -22.16 2.33 -7.25
N LEU A 153 -21.21 1.68 -6.59
CA LEU A 153 -21.08 0.22 -6.64
C LEU A 153 -21.83 -0.51 -5.52
N ILE A 154 -22.12 0.17 -4.43
CA ILE A 154 -22.78 -0.44 -3.27
C ILE A 154 -24.13 0.22 -2.98
N ILE A 155 -24.14 1.52 -2.70
CA ILE A 155 -25.34 2.20 -2.20
C ILE A 155 -26.42 2.24 -3.28
N CYS A 156 -26.09 2.63 -4.51
CA CYS A 156 -27.07 2.71 -5.59
C CYS A 156 -27.70 1.35 -5.93
N PRO A 157 -26.95 0.25 -6.13
CA PRO A 157 -27.53 -1.07 -6.38
C PRO A 157 -28.38 -1.57 -5.21
N CYS A 158 -27.94 -1.37 -3.96
CA CYS A 158 -28.70 -1.76 -2.77
C CYS A 158 -30.03 -0.97 -2.66
N ALA A 159 -29.99 0.32 -2.91
CA ALA A 159 -31.19 1.16 -2.92
C ALA A 159 -32.17 0.73 -4.02
N ALA A 160 -31.67 0.50 -5.26
CA ALA A 160 -32.49 0.04 -6.36
C ALA A 160 -33.13 -1.33 -6.06
N MET A 161 -32.40 -2.24 -5.47
CA MET A 161 -32.92 -3.55 -5.05
C MET A 161 -33.97 -3.43 -3.95
N THR A 162 -33.76 -2.57 -2.98
CA THR A 162 -34.75 -2.31 -1.92
C THR A 162 -36.05 -1.77 -2.50
N ILE A 163 -35.95 -0.80 -3.42
CA ILE A 163 -37.12 -0.25 -4.10
C ILE A 163 -37.84 -1.33 -4.91
N TYR A 164 -37.10 -2.18 -5.64
CA TYR A 164 -37.70 -3.29 -6.39
C TYR A 164 -38.44 -4.27 -5.49
N LEU A 165 -37.84 -4.69 -4.36
CA LEU A 165 -38.46 -5.62 -3.42
C LEU A 165 -39.72 -5.01 -2.75
N VAL A 166 -39.68 -3.72 -2.41
CA VAL A 166 -40.87 -3.02 -1.88
C VAL A 166 -41.98 -2.96 -2.92
N TRP A 167 -41.62 -2.68 -4.17
CA TRP A 167 -42.59 -2.67 -5.28
C TRP A 167 -43.28 -4.05 -5.45
N GLU A 168 -42.48 -5.15 -5.45
CA GLU A 168 -43.00 -6.51 -5.58
C GLU A 168 -43.90 -6.96 -4.40
N LEU A 169 -43.67 -6.37 -3.21
CA LEU A 169 -44.48 -6.65 -2.01
C LEU A 169 -45.81 -5.87 -1.98
N VAL A 170 -45.90 -4.75 -2.69
CA VAL A 170 -47.07 -3.84 -2.66
C VAL A 170 -48.02 -4.09 -3.82
N ILE A 171 -47.55 -4.69 -4.91
CA ILE A 171 -48.35 -5.02 -6.11
C ILE A 171 -48.62 -6.51 -6.20
#